data_fd76e2f1f82c81b7d83b94ef77e0328f
#
_entry.id   fd76e2f1f82c81b7d83b94ef77e0328f
#
_cell.length_a   1.000
_cell.length_b   1.000
_cell.length_c   1.000
_cell.angle_alpha   90.00
_cell.angle_beta   90.00
_cell.angle_gamma   90.00
#
_symmetry.space_group_name_H-M   'P 1'
#
loop_
_entity.id
_entity.type
_entity.pdbx_description
1 polymer ?
#
loop_
_entity_poly.entity_id
_entity_poly.type
_entity_poly.pdbx_seq_one_letter_code
_entity_poly.pdbx_strand_id
1 'polypeptide(L)'
;RGLLAIFTCILASASLSVSCSKDDTEKTLSEETASLTVTLNGQAPRTKAVAPPEDADELEKAENTVKNATVFVFNANGTLDKRQTLAAPSLSATISGLLAGEKRVVVVANVPSSVTFPDGINYSWFADAGNVIDLDTQSPETNGLFMSGEDMVTLTANSTATKTISIS
;
A
#
# COMPACT_ATOMS: atom_id res chain seq x y z
N ARG A 1 15.31 -9.47 -92.90
CA ARG A 1 14.41 -10.60 -93.15
C ARG A 1 14.68 -11.59 -92.04
N GLY A 2 14.03 -11.45 -91.02
CA GLY A 2 14.21 -12.21 -89.79
C GLY A 2 12.90 -12.41 -89.12
N LEU A 3 12.58 -13.59 -88.85
CA LEU A 3 11.35 -14.04 -88.21
C LEU A 3 11.48 -13.93 -86.73
N LEU A 4 10.57 -13.21 -86.15
CA LEU A 4 10.43 -13.00 -84.73
C LEU A 4 9.70 -14.22 -84.15
N ALA A 5 10.32 -14.96 -83.30
CA ALA A 5 9.67 -16.01 -82.50
C ALA A 5 9.38 -15.46 -81.05
N ILE A 6 8.13 -15.26 -80.81
CA ILE A 6 7.65 -14.84 -79.53
C ILE A 6 7.44 -16.10 -78.70
N PHE A 7 8.24 -16.22 -77.63
CA PHE A 7 8.05 -17.26 -76.61
C PHE A 7 7.29 -16.65 -75.40
N THR A 8 6.05 -17.05 -75.31
CA THR A 8 5.19 -16.62 -74.19
C THR A 8 5.41 -17.57 -73.04
N CYS A 9 6.19 -17.16 -72.06
CA CYS A 9 6.27 -17.85 -70.80
C CYS A 9 5.15 -17.33 -69.86
N ILE A 10 4.17 -18.18 -69.61
CA ILE A 10 3.15 -17.97 -68.63
C ILE A 10 3.76 -18.39 -67.28
N LEU A 11 4.19 -17.42 -66.49
CA LEU A 11 4.51 -17.64 -65.03
C LEU A 11 3.21 -17.56 -64.24
N ALA A 12 2.76 -18.68 -63.73
CA ALA A 12 1.72 -18.76 -62.74
C ALA A 12 2.31 -18.27 -61.41
N SER A 13 1.99 -17.06 -61.05
CA SER A 13 2.31 -16.49 -59.75
C SER A 13 1.33 -17.07 -58.73
N ALA A 14 1.75 -18.07 -57.97
CA ALA A 14 1.06 -18.50 -56.78
C ALA A 14 1.29 -17.44 -55.67
N SER A 15 0.33 -16.56 -55.48
CA SER A 15 0.27 -15.63 -54.36
C SER A 15 0.00 -16.42 -53.10
N LEU A 16 1.04 -16.76 -52.37
CA LEU A 16 0.91 -17.13 -50.95
C LEU A 16 0.54 -15.88 -50.14
N SER A 17 -0.75 -15.69 -49.94
CA SER A 17 -1.25 -14.76 -48.94
C SER A 17 -0.87 -15.30 -47.57
N VAL A 18 0.29 -14.90 -47.06
CA VAL A 18 0.60 -15.00 -45.63
C VAL A 18 -0.34 -14.01 -44.95
N SER A 19 -1.46 -14.52 -44.52
CA SER A 19 -2.30 -13.83 -43.51
C SER A 19 -1.51 -13.80 -42.22
N CYS A 20 -0.70 -12.74 -42.02
CA CYS A 20 -0.30 -12.35 -40.70
C CYS A 20 -1.58 -11.87 -39.99
N SER A 21 -2.26 -12.77 -39.35
CA SER A 21 -3.10 -12.40 -38.21
C SER A 21 -2.16 -11.80 -37.17
N LYS A 22 -2.00 -10.47 -37.21
CA LYS A 22 -1.62 -9.73 -36.03
C LYS A 22 -2.78 -9.87 -35.06
N ASP A 23 -2.81 -10.95 -34.30
CA ASP A 23 -3.34 -10.96 -33.00
C ASP A 23 -2.35 -10.14 -32.13
N ASP A 24 -2.36 -8.82 -32.36
CA ASP A 24 -2.00 -7.86 -31.33
C ASP A 24 -3.13 -7.95 -30.31
N THR A 25 -3.23 -9.07 -29.63
CA THR A 25 -3.72 -9.09 -28.29
C THR A 25 -2.67 -8.29 -27.52
N GLU A 26 -2.84 -6.98 -27.49
CA GLU A 26 -2.35 -6.21 -26.36
C GLU A 26 -2.88 -6.95 -25.13
N LYS A 27 -2.07 -7.87 -24.63
CA LYS A 27 -2.20 -8.40 -23.30
C LYS A 27 -2.01 -7.19 -22.43
N THR A 28 -3.09 -6.44 -22.22
CA THR A 28 -3.18 -5.48 -21.14
C THR A 28 -2.75 -6.31 -19.94
N LEU A 29 -1.52 -6.11 -19.49
CA LEU A 29 -1.05 -6.65 -18.23
C LEU A 29 -1.97 -6.00 -17.20
N SER A 30 -3.13 -6.61 -16.96
CA SER A 30 -3.93 -6.24 -15.82
C SER A 30 -3.02 -6.50 -14.63
N GLU A 31 -2.55 -5.42 -14.03
CA GLU A 31 -1.78 -5.51 -12.80
C GLU A 31 -2.59 -6.36 -11.84
N GLU A 32 -2.02 -7.51 -11.46
CA GLU A 32 -2.70 -8.43 -10.58
C GLU A 32 -2.84 -7.76 -9.21
N THR A 33 -4.07 -7.43 -8.85
CA THR A 33 -4.37 -6.73 -7.61
C THR A 33 -4.82 -7.67 -6.52
N ALA A 34 -4.63 -7.23 -5.28
CA ALA A 34 -5.03 -7.92 -4.06
C ALA A 34 -5.71 -6.96 -3.10
N SER A 35 -6.20 -7.47 -2.00
CA SER A 35 -6.72 -6.67 -0.89
C SER A 35 -5.99 -7.01 0.40
N LEU A 36 -5.91 -6.04 1.30
CA LEU A 36 -5.33 -6.19 2.62
C LEU A 36 -6.29 -5.66 3.67
N THR A 37 -6.71 -6.52 4.58
CA THR A 37 -7.41 -6.11 5.79
C THR A 37 -6.38 -5.84 6.89
N VAL A 38 -6.27 -4.58 7.29
CA VAL A 38 -5.42 -4.16 8.41
C VAL A 38 -6.28 -3.98 9.64
N THR A 39 -5.85 -4.56 10.75
CA THR A 39 -6.45 -4.34 12.08
C THR A 39 -5.38 -3.78 13.00
N LEU A 40 -5.69 -2.70 13.70
CA LEU A 40 -4.77 -2.07 14.63
C LEU A 40 -4.96 -2.63 16.03
N ASN A 41 -3.86 -2.96 16.67
CA ASN A 41 -3.81 -3.30 18.08
C ASN A 41 -2.98 -2.22 18.80
N GLY A 42 -3.68 -1.24 19.40
CA GLY A 42 -3.06 -0.20 20.22
C GLY A 42 -2.74 -0.79 21.58
N GLN A 43 -1.47 -0.93 21.89
CA GLN A 43 -1.00 -1.15 23.25
C GLN A 43 0.04 -0.08 23.54
N ALA A 44 -0.21 0.74 24.56
CA ALA A 44 0.86 1.56 25.10
C ALA A 44 2.05 0.68 25.45
N PRO A 45 3.29 1.18 25.26
CA PRO A 45 4.47 0.49 25.73
C PRO A 45 4.31 0.27 27.22
N ARG A 46 3.96 -0.95 27.60
CA ARG A 46 3.95 -1.34 29.01
C ARG A 46 5.39 -1.40 29.45
N THR A 47 5.88 -0.31 30.02
CA THR A 47 7.00 -0.41 30.95
C THR A 47 6.56 -1.43 32.01
N LYS A 48 7.37 -2.44 32.20
CA LYS A 48 7.12 -3.63 33.00
C LYS A 48 7.04 -3.28 34.49
N ALA A 49 6.00 -2.59 34.86
CA ALA A 49 5.69 -2.26 36.25
C ALA A 49 4.21 -2.57 36.46
N VAL A 50 3.97 -3.71 37.12
CA VAL A 50 2.73 -4.06 37.82
C VAL A 50 1.47 -3.94 36.94
N ALA A 51 0.69 -5.02 36.86
CA ALA A 51 -0.64 -4.96 36.25
C ALA A 51 -1.36 -3.69 36.73
N PRO A 52 -1.89 -2.84 35.82
CA PRO A 52 -2.62 -1.68 36.23
C PRO A 52 -3.77 -2.16 37.14
N PRO A 53 -4.01 -1.49 38.23
CA PRO A 53 -5.23 -1.72 39.00
C PRO A 53 -6.43 -1.52 38.07
N GLU A 54 -7.56 -2.16 38.38
CA GLU A 54 -8.81 -2.04 37.59
C GLU A 54 -9.29 -0.56 37.51
N ASP A 55 -8.66 0.34 38.24
CA ASP A 55 -8.82 1.78 38.24
C ASP A 55 -7.72 2.53 37.48
N ALA A 56 -7.37 2.07 36.27
CA ALA A 56 -6.49 2.88 35.40
C ALA A 56 -7.07 4.30 35.28
N ASP A 57 -6.26 5.30 35.64
CA ASP A 57 -6.64 6.70 35.60
C ASP A 57 -7.19 7.06 34.22
N GLU A 58 -8.16 7.95 34.15
CA GLU A 58 -8.74 8.43 32.87
C GLU A 58 -7.66 8.97 31.94
N LEU A 59 -6.56 9.51 32.48
CA LEU A 59 -5.42 9.96 31.74
C LEU A 59 -4.71 8.78 31.03
N GLU A 60 -4.46 7.66 31.71
CA GLU A 60 -3.84 6.47 31.13
C GLU A 60 -4.70 5.87 30.03
N LYS A 61 -6.03 5.88 30.19
CA LYS A 61 -6.96 5.47 29.15
C LYS A 61 -6.90 6.40 27.94
N ALA A 62 -6.82 7.72 28.18
CA ALA A 62 -6.73 8.71 27.11
C ALA A 62 -5.43 8.57 26.31
N GLU A 63 -4.30 8.31 26.98
CA GLU A 63 -2.99 8.08 26.37
C GLU A 63 -2.99 6.86 25.43
N ASN A 64 -3.74 5.83 25.77
CA ASN A 64 -3.84 4.58 25.01
C ASN A 64 -4.92 4.60 23.93
N THR A 65 -5.66 5.69 23.79
CA THR A 65 -6.78 5.77 22.87
C THR A 65 -6.31 6.15 21.47
N VAL A 66 -6.59 5.28 20.50
CA VAL A 66 -6.45 5.60 19.07
C VAL A 66 -7.69 6.34 18.59
N LYS A 67 -7.55 7.62 18.27
CA LYS A 67 -8.65 8.46 17.74
C LYS A 67 -8.71 8.43 16.23
N ASN A 68 -7.55 8.41 15.59
CA ASN A 68 -7.39 8.28 14.16
C ASN A 68 -6.06 7.59 13.84
N ALA A 69 -5.97 7.02 12.66
CA ALA A 69 -4.73 6.45 12.17
C ALA A 69 -4.66 6.59 10.66
N THR A 70 -3.45 6.62 10.11
CA THR A 70 -3.21 6.51 8.69
C THR A 70 -2.37 5.29 8.41
N VAL A 71 -2.87 4.45 7.53
CA VAL A 71 -2.19 3.24 7.04
C VAL A 71 -1.55 3.58 5.70
N PHE A 72 -0.25 3.35 5.58
CA PHE A 72 0.51 3.45 4.34
C PHE A 72 0.93 2.05 3.92
N VAL A 73 0.66 1.69 2.68
CA VAL A 73 1.10 0.43 2.09
C VAL A 73 2.14 0.74 1.03
N PHE A 74 3.37 0.32 1.25
CA PHE A 74 4.48 0.52 0.33
C PHE A 74 4.83 -0.76 -0.41
N ASN A 75 5.22 -0.61 -1.66
CA ASN A 75 5.84 -1.67 -2.45
C ASN A 75 7.23 -2.02 -1.89
N ALA A 76 7.78 -3.17 -2.27
CA ALA A 76 9.11 -3.61 -1.85
C ALA A 76 10.22 -2.58 -2.16
N ASN A 77 10.06 -1.78 -3.21
CA ASN A 77 10.98 -0.72 -3.59
C ASN A 77 10.80 0.59 -2.80
N GLY A 78 9.88 0.61 -1.82
CA GLY A 78 9.60 1.77 -0.97
C GLY A 78 8.62 2.79 -1.55
N THR A 79 8.12 2.62 -2.78
CA THR A 79 7.10 3.52 -3.35
C THR A 79 5.73 3.27 -2.72
N LEU A 80 4.97 4.33 -2.51
CA LEU A 80 3.60 4.23 -1.99
C LEU A 80 2.71 3.48 -3.01
N ASP A 81 2.05 2.44 -2.55
CA ASP A 81 0.98 1.79 -3.31
C ASP A 81 -0.37 2.43 -2.98
N LYS A 82 -0.73 2.43 -1.69
CA LYS A 82 -1.95 3.10 -1.22
C LYS A 82 -1.81 3.68 0.18
N ARG A 83 -2.69 4.64 0.46
CA ARG A 83 -2.87 5.26 1.77
C ARG A 83 -4.35 5.22 2.16
N GLN A 84 -4.64 4.88 3.41
CA GLN A 84 -6.00 4.83 3.96
C GLN A 84 -6.04 5.43 5.36
N THR A 85 -6.95 6.37 5.58
CA THR A 85 -7.20 6.92 6.93
C THR A 85 -8.29 6.12 7.62
N LEU A 86 -8.08 5.83 8.90
CA LEU A 86 -9.02 5.19 9.81
C LEU A 86 -9.41 6.19 10.88
N ALA A 87 -10.65 6.13 11.33
CA ALA A 87 -11.15 6.93 12.44
C ALA A 87 -11.89 6.04 13.43
N ALA A 88 -11.74 6.34 14.73
CA ALA A 88 -12.49 5.63 15.75
C ALA A 88 -14.00 5.69 15.48
N PRO A 89 -14.77 4.66 15.85
CA PRO A 89 -14.36 3.46 16.57
C PRO A 89 -13.77 2.35 15.69
N SER A 90 -13.68 2.52 14.37
CA SER A 90 -13.18 1.47 13.47
C SER A 90 -11.66 1.53 13.38
N LEU A 91 -10.99 0.58 14.03
CA LEU A 91 -9.54 0.39 13.94
C LEU A 91 -9.16 -0.72 12.96
N SER A 92 -10.04 -1.01 12.01
CA SER A 92 -9.81 -1.99 10.96
C SER A 92 -10.36 -1.47 9.63
N ALA A 93 -9.64 -1.73 8.54
CA ALA A 93 -10.11 -1.44 7.19
C ALA A 93 -9.56 -2.44 6.18
N THR A 94 -10.31 -2.66 5.11
CA THR A 94 -9.86 -3.40 3.94
C THR A 94 -9.45 -2.44 2.85
N ILE A 95 -8.20 -2.49 2.45
CA ILE A 95 -7.59 -1.69 1.38
C ILE A 95 -7.54 -2.57 0.13
N SER A 96 -8.30 -2.21 -0.89
CA SER A 96 -8.40 -2.98 -2.13
C SER A 96 -7.60 -2.35 -3.27
N GLY A 97 -7.32 -3.16 -4.30
CA GLY A 97 -6.60 -2.72 -5.50
C GLY A 97 -5.13 -2.41 -5.21
N LEU A 98 -4.52 -3.14 -4.27
CA LEU A 98 -3.09 -3.15 -4.04
C LEU A 98 -2.41 -4.03 -5.08
N LEU A 99 -1.23 -3.68 -5.52
CA LEU A 99 -0.42 -4.56 -6.36
C LEU A 99 -0.07 -5.83 -5.58
N ALA A 100 -0.10 -7.00 -6.24
CA ALA A 100 0.38 -8.23 -5.61
C ALA A 100 1.89 -8.16 -5.35
N GLY A 101 2.38 -8.92 -4.38
CA GLY A 101 3.78 -9.00 -4.01
C GLY A 101 4.05 -8.60 -2.56
N GLU A 102 5.32 -8.44 -2.25
CA GLU A 102 5.76 -8.04 -0.90
C GLU A 102 5.42 -6.56 -0.64
N LYS A 103 4.82 -6.31 0.52
CA LYS A 103 4.43 -4.97 0.98
C LYS A 103 4.97 -4.70 2.36
N ARG A 104 5.31 -3.43 2.58
CA ARG A 104 5.57 -2.88 3.91
C ARG A 104 4.37 -2.03 4.31
N VAL A 105 3.80 -2.34 5.45
CA VAL A 105 2.65 -1.60 6.00
C VAL A 105 3.15 -0.77 7.17
N VAL A 106 3.00 0.54 7.06
CA VAL A 106 3.32 1.50 8.12
C VAL A 106 2.02 2.12 8.62
N VAL A 107 1.87 2.17 9.91
CA VAL A 107 0.72 2.83 10.56
C VAL A 107 1.24 3.94 11.46
N VAL A 108 0.60 5.10 11.35
CA VAL A 108 0.79 6.20 12.28
C VAL A 108 -0.56 6.61 12.84
N ALA A 109 -0.66 6.72 14.15
CA ALA A 109 -1.90 7.05 14.84
C ALA A 109 -1.75 8.33 15.66
N ASN A 110 -2.85 9.04 15.82
CA ASN A 110 -2.92 10.27 16.61
C ASN A 110 -1.89 11.32 16.16
N VAL A 111 -1.69 11.42 14.84
CA VAL A 111 -0.74 12.37 14.27
C VAL A 111 -1.22 13.80 14.51
N PRO A 112 -0.35 14.69 15.05
CA PRO A 112 -0.70 16.09 15.22
C PRO A 112 -1.17 16.75 13.93
N SER A 113 -2.15 17.63 14.00
CA SER A 113 -2.72 18.31 12.83
C SER A 113 -1.72 19.19 12.06
N SER A 114 -0.60 19.53 12.71
CA SER A 114 0.51 20.27 12.09
C SER A 114 1.34 19.40 11.14
N VAL A 115 1.23 18.07 11.24
CA VAL A 115 1.99 17.14 10.39
C VAL A 115 1.22 16.81 9.13
N THR A 116 1.83 17.05 7.98
CA THR A 116 1.26 16.72 6.67
C THR A 116 2.18 15.75 5.95
N PHE A 117 1.63 14.65 5.49
CA PHE A 117 2.36 13.68 4.68
C PHE A 117 2.25 14.04 3.20
N PRO A 118 3.35 14.07 2.44
CA PRO A 118 3.33 14.31 0.99
C PRO A 118 2.47 13.28 0.25
N ASP A 119 1.84 13.68 -0.86
CA ASP A 119 1.03 12.74 -1.66
C ASP A 119 1.84 11.60 -2.27
N GLY A 120 3.04 11.86 -2.72
CA GLY A 120 3.98 10.86 -3.25
C GLY A 120 4.99 10.35 -2.23
N ILE A 121 4.58 10.25 -0.95
CA ILE A 121 5.47 9.80 0.12
C ILE A 121 6.14 8.46 -0.23
N ASN A 122 7.45 8.36 0.02
CA ASN A 122 8.21 7.11 -0.06
C ASN A 122 8.50 6.61 1.36
N TYR A 123 8.71 5.30 1.52
CA TYR A 123 9.03 4.73 2.82
C TYR A 123 10.25 5.37 3.50
N SER A 124 11.25 5.79 2.71
CA SER A 124 12.42 6.50 3.24
C SER A 124 12.09 7.77 4.02
N TRP A 125 10.91 8.37 3.79
CA TRP A 125 10.47 9.54 4.55
C TRP A 125 10.37 9.25 6.06
N PHE A 126 9.94 8.03 6.44
CA PHE A 126 9.84 7.62 7.84
C PHE A 126 11.19 7.33 8.50
N ALA A 127 12.22 7.06 7.68
CA ALA A 127 13.58 6.82 8.15
C ALA A 127 14.44 8.10 8.16
N ASP A 128 13.94 9.21 7.60
CA ASP A 128 14.67 10.47 7.51
C ASP A 128 14.58 11.23 8.84
N ALA A 129 15.72 11.41 9.50
CA ALA A 129 15.82 12.15 10.74
C ALA A 129 15.38 13.63 10.64
N GLY A 130 15.28 14.18 9.42
CA GLY A 130 14.73 15.52 9.19
C GLY A 130 13.19 15.60 9.30
N ASN A 131 12.51 14.46 9.22
CA ASN A 131 11.05 14.37 9.31
C ASN A 131 10.60 14.03 10.74
N VAL A 132 11.02 14.83 11.71
CA VAL A 132 10.66 14.65 13.12
C VAL A 132 9.22 15.10 13.35
N ILE A 133 8.43 14.26 13.99
CA ILE A 133 7.11 14.64 14.50
C ILE A 133 7.34 15.29 15.88
N ASP A 134 7.00 16.58 15.97
CA ASP A 134 7.08 17.32 17.21
C ASP A 134 6.01 16.82 18.18
N LEU A 135 6.44 16.19 19.25
CA LEU A 135 5.57 15.63 20.28
C LEU A 135 5.20 16.65 21.37
N ASP A 136 5.88 17.80 21.43
CA ASP A 136 5.64 18.83 22.46
C ASP A 136 4.24 19.47 22.35
N THR A 137 3.60 19.31 21.19
CA THR A 137 2.23 19.81 20.94
C THR A 137 1.15 18.78 21.19
N GLN A 138 1.50 17.58 21.65
CA GLN A 138 0.51 16.52 21.89
C GLN A 138 -0.26 16.74 23.19
N SER A 139 -1.57 16.56 23.08
CA SER A 139 -2.47 16.50 24.24
C SER A 139 -3.15 15.14 24.25
N PRO A 140 -2.85 14.27 25.22
CA PRO A 140 -3.49 12.96 25.35
C PRO A 140 -5.01 13.06 25.36
N GLU A 141 -5.55 14.05 26.07
CA GLU A 141 -6.99 14.26 26.19
C GLU A 141 -7.65 14.65 24.88
N THR A 142 -6.99 15.48 24.07
CA THR A 142 -7.56 16.02 22.83
C THR A 142 -7.28 15.14 21.63
N ASN A 143 -6.04 14.77 21.41
CA ASN A 143 -5.58 14.11 20.18
C ASN A 143 -5.12 12.67 20.41
N GLY A 144 -4.93 12.22 21.67
CA GLY A 144 -4.22 11.00 22.00
C GLY A 144 -2.71 11.16 21.85
N LEU A 145 -1.95 10.19 22.31
CA LEU A 145 -0.51 10.15 22.05
C LEU A 145 -0.22 9.60 20.67
N PHE A 146 0.80 10.15 20.02
CA PHE A 146 1.30 9.61 18.76
C PHE A 146 1.78 8.18 18.98
N MET A 147 1.35 7.30 18.10
CA MET A 147 1.77 5.90 18.06
C MET A 147 2.12 5.50 16.64
N SER A 148 3.04 4.58 16.49
CA SER A 148 3.40 4.04 15.20
C SER A 148 3.67 2.55 15.26
N GLY A 149 3.58 1.90 14.11
CA GLY A 149 3.92 0.49 13.96
C GLY A 149 4.12 0.13 12.52
N GLU A 150 4.89 -0.91 12.27
CA GLU A 150 5.09 -1.43 10.92
C GLU A 150 5.20 -2.95 10.89
N ASP A 151 4.87 -3.52 9.76
CA ASP A 151 5.06 -4.95 9.50
C ASP A 151 5.13 -5.22 7.98
N MET A 152 5.60 -6.39 7.64
CA MET A 152 5.67 -6.88 6.26
C MET A 152 4.54 -7.87 5.98
N VAL A 153 4.02 -7.86 4.75
CA VAL A 153 3.02 -8.82 4.29
C VAL A 153 3.25 -9.13 2.82
N THR A 154 3.05 -10.38 2.43
CA THR A 154 3.04 -10.77 1.02
C THR A 154 1.59 -10.90 0.54
N LEU A 155 1.24 -10.15 -0.49
CA LEU A 155 -0.08 -10.17 -1.11
C LEU A 155 -0.07 -11.09 -2.32
N THR A 156 -1.01 -12.01 -2.35
CA THR A 156 -1.26 -12.88 -3.51
C THR A 156 -2.35 -12.26 -4.37
N ALA A 157 -2.16 -12.27 -5.68
CA ALA A 157 -3.14 -11.77 -6.64
C ALA A 157 -4.55 -12.37 -6.41
N ASN A 158 -5.56 -11.55 -6.61
CA ASN A 158 -6.98 -11.93 -6.48
C ASN A 158 -7.36 -12.52 -5.10
N SER A 159 -6.59 -12.19 -4.06
CA SER A 159 -6.86 -12.62 -2.69
C SER A 159 -6.92 -11.46 -1.71
N THR A 160 -7.43 -11.74 -0.51
CA THR A 160 -7.42 -10.80 0.61
C THR A 160 -6.52 -11.39 1.71
N ALA A 161 -5.46 -10.67 2.05
CA ALA A 161 -4.65 -10.96 3.23
C ALA A 161 -5.20 -10.19 4.44
N THR A 162 -4.93 -10.71 5.63
CA THR A 162 -5.24 -10.02 6.91
C THR A 162 -3.96 -9.86 7.72
N LYS A 163 -3.77 -8.65 8.27
CA LYS A 163 -2.61 -8.33 9.09
C LYS A 163 -3.03 -7.49 10.30
N THR A 164 -2.58 -7.90 11.47
CA THR A 164 -2.70 -7.09 12.69
C THR A 164 -1.39 -6.36 12.90
N ILE A 165 -1.46 -5.03 13.03
CA ILE A 165 -0.31 -4.17 13.28
C ILE A 165 -0.39 -3.67 14.71
N SER A 166 0.63 -3.96 15.51
CA SER A 166 0.78 -3.39 16.85
C SER A 166 1.36 -1.99 16.73
N ILE A 167 0.71 -1.03 17.35
CA ILE A 167 1.16 0.37 17.42
C ILE A 167 1.44 0.76 18.87
N SER A 168 2.52 1.49 19.09
CA SER A 168 2.98 1.94 20.41
C SER A 168 3.66 3.30 20.32
#